data_b13e4abbe60582eaaa4c1faa75953776
#
_entry.id   b13e4abbe60582eaaa4c1faa75953776
#
_cell.length_a   1.000
_cell.length_b   1.000
_cell.length_c   1.000
_cell.angle_alpha   90.00
_cell.angle_beta   90.00
_cell.angle_gamma   90.00
#
_symmetry.space_group_name_H-M   'P 1'
#
loop_
_entity.id
_entity.type
_entity.pdbx_description
1 polymer ?
#
loop_
_entity_poly.entity_id
_entity_poly.type
_entity_poly.pdbx_seq_one_letter_code
_entity_poly.pdbx_strand_id
1 'polypeptide(L)'
;MSRFSSIALVDPRGWVLLQERDEHPVIDPEKWGFPGGGVEAGESWEDAAYRELEEETGIALDGGLELFDEFSVRHAHRDSDDTFCLFAGATDLTDADIDCREGRQIVFVDPERARRLDLTVAATRALPEFFASDRYRSLLP
;
A
#
# COMPACT_ATOMS: atom_id res chain seq x y z
N MET A 1 7.30 -14.52 -12.32
CA MET A 1 7.19 -13.84 -11.02
C MET A 1 7.07 -12.35 -11.25
N SER A 2 6.05 -11.74 -10.68
CA SER A 2 5.85 -10.28 -10.78
C SER A 2 6.37 -9.57 -9.55
N ARG A 3 6.80 -8.32 -9.72
CA ARG A 3 7.34 -7.47 -8.67
C ARG A 3 6.46 -6.24 -8.50
N PHE A 4 6.06 -5.95 -7.27
CA PHE A 4 5.20 -4.81 -6.95
C PHE A 4 5.82 -3.98 -5.84
N SER A 5 5.59 -2.68 -5.88
CA SER A 5 5.90 -1.79 -4.76
C SER A 5 4.61 -1.25 -4.18
N SER A 6 4.48 -1.35 -2.87
CA SER A 6 3.30 -0.91 -2.12
C SER A 6 3.70 0.13 -1.08
N ILE A 7 2.76 0.98 -0.69
CA ILE A 7 3.03 2.09 0.22
C ILE A 7 2.10 2.04 1.43
N ALA A 8 2.68 2.10 2.63
CA ALA A 8 1.96 2.28 3.89
C ALA A 8 2.21 3.71 4.38
N LEU A 9 1.33 4.63 4.02
CA LEU A 9 1.40 6.02 4.43
C LEU A 9 0.55 6.19 5.70
N VAL A 10 1.16 6.69 6.78
CA VAL A 10 0.55 6.74 8.12
C VAL A 10 0.35 8.18 8.55
N ASP A 11 -0.89 8.55 8.92
CA ASP A 11 -1.22 9.88 9.38
C ASP A 11 -0.95 10.06 10.89
N PRO A 12 -1.09 11.29 11.45
CA PRO A 12 -0.80 11.52 12.87
C PRO A 12 -1.67 10.72 13.85
N ARG A 13 -2.82 10.19 13.40
CA ARG A 13 -3.68 9.33 14.21
C ARG A 13 -3.19 7.89 14.23
N GLY A 14 -2.20 7.56 13.41
CA GLY A 14 -1.77 6.17 13.21
C GLY A 14 -2.62 5.42 12.20
N TRP A 15 -3.46 6.13 11.44
CA TRP A 15 -4.30 5.50 10.42
C TRP A 15 -3.50 5.34 9.13
N VAL A 16 -3.75 4.26 8.40
CA VAL A 16 -3.00 3.89 7.20
C VAL A 16 -3.84 4.13 5.96
N LEU A 17 -3.21 4.67 4.91
CA LEU A 17 -3.87 4.93 3.63
C LEU A 17 -4.11 3.60 2.91
N LEU A 18 -5.38 3.30 2.63
CA LEU A 18 -5.77 2.08 1.91
C LEU A 18 -6.69 2.42 0.75
N GLN A 19 -6.65 1.59 -0.28
CA GLN A 19 -7.46 1.69 -1.47
C GLN A 19 -8.50 0.58 -1.48
N GLU A 20 -9.76 0.94 -1.71
CA GLU A 20 -10.80 -0.02 -2.04
C GLU A 20 -10.75 -0.23 -3.55
N ARG A 21 -10.41 -1.45 -3.98
CA ARG A 21 -10.31 -1.80 -5.39
C ARG A 21 -11.71 -1.95 -5.98
N ASP A 22 -11.83 -1.62 -7.26
CA ASP A 22 -13.09 -1.85 -7.99
C ASP A 22 -13.15 -3.28 -8.54
N GLU A 23 -14.11 -3.56 -9.41
CA GLU A 23 -14.33 -4.90 -9.99
C GLU A 23 -13.40 -5.24 -11.15
N HIS A 24 -12.61 -4.27 -11.66
CA HIS A 24 -11.82 -4.47 -12.89
C HIS A 24 -10.50 -5.23 -12.71
N PRO A 25 -9.74 -5.10 -11.59
CA PRO A 25 -8.47 -5.80 -11.47
C PRO A 25 -8.63 -7.32 -11.52
N VAL A 26 -7.66 -8.00 -12.12
CA VAL A 26 -7.62 -9.47 -12.16
C VAL A 26 -7.23 -10.03 -10.79
N ILE A 27 -6.33 -9.32 -10.08
CA ILE A 27 -5.87 -9.72 -8.74
C ILE A 27 -6.73 -9.03 -7.70
N ASP A 28 -7.34 -9.83 -6.82
CA ASP A 28 -8.10 -9.36 -5.65
C ASP A 28 -9.06 -8.20 -5.96
N PRO A 29 -10.01 -8.37 -6.92
CA PRO A 29 -10.98 -7.32 -7.19
C PRO A 29 -11.86 -7.06 -5.97
N GLU A 30 -12.32 -5.82 -5.82
CA GLU A 30 -13.26 -5.38 -4.79
C GLU A 30 -12.76 -5.47 -3.35
N LYS A 31 -11.46 -5.75 -3.15
CA LYS A 31 -10.85 -5.82 -1.84
C LYS A 31 -10.06 -4.57 -1.52
N TRP A 32 -9.69 -4.42 -0.25
CA TRP A 32 -8.90 -3.30 0.23
C TRP A 32 -7.43 -3.67 0.30
N GLY A 33 -6.57 -2.77 -0.17
CA GLY A 33 -5.13 -2.98 -0.13
C GLY A 33 -4.34 -1.68 -0.09
N PHE A 34 -3.02 -1.80 -0.08
CA PHE A 34 -2.15 -0.63 -0.16
C PHE A 34 -2.20 -0.01 -1.56
N PRO A 35 -2.05 1.32 -1.66
CA PRO A 35 -1.67 1.91 -2.95
C PRO A 35 -0.36 1.28 -3.43
N GLY A 36 -0.21 1.13 -4.73
CA GLY A 36 1.00 0.56 -5.30
C GLY A 36 0.74 -0.12 -6.62
N GLY A 37 1.78 -0.68 -7.20
CA GLY A 37 1.67 -1.37 -8.46
C GLY A 37 2.98 -1.97 -8.94
N GLY A 38 3.00 -2.41 -10.19
CA GLY A 38 4.13 -3.12 -10.77
C GLY A 38 5.38 -2.25 -10.94
N VAL A 39 6.53 -2.86 -10.68
CA VAL A 39 7.83 -2.24 -10.94
C VAL A 39 8.12 -2.38 -12.44
N GLU A 40 8.43 -1.26 -13.08
CA GLU A 40 8.74 -1.23 -14.51
C GLU A 40 10.19 -1.63 -14.79
N ALA A 41 10.48 -2.03 -16.03
CA ALA A 41 11.82 -2.40 -16.44
C ALA A 41 12.78 -1.24 -16.22
N GLY A 42 13.91 -1.49 -15.55
CA GLY A 42 14.91 -0.48 -15.27
C GLY A 42 14.60 0.44 -14.09
N GLU A 43 13.42 0.28 -13.48
CA GLU A 43 13.00 1.08 -12.35
C GLU A 43 13.38 0.39 -11.04
N SER A 44 13.80 1.17 -10.02
CA SER A 44 14.03 0.63 -8.70
C SER A 44 12.69 0.40 -7.99
N TRP A 45 12.69 -0.46 -6.97
CA TRP A 45 11.51 -0.67 -6.13
C TRP A 45 11.04 0.63 -5.48
N GLU A 46 11.98 1.44 -5.02
CA GLU A 46 11.69 2.73 -4.39
C GLU A 46 11.07 3.72 -5.37
N ASP A 47 11.65 3.87 -6.55
CA ASP A 47 11.11 4.76 -7.57
C ASP A 47 9.70 4.34 -7.99
N ALA A 48 9.45 3.03 -8.08
CA ALA A 48 8.12 2.51 -8.39
C ALA A 48 7.11 2.90 -7.32
N ALA A 49 7.50 2.86 -6.03
CA ALA A 49 6.64 3.25 -4.93
C ALA A 49 6.19 4.71 -5.06
N TYR A 50 7.14 5.63 -5.29
CA TYR A 50 6.82 7.05 -5.44
C TYR A 50 5.95 7.30 -6.68
N ARG A 51 6.27 6.67 -7.80
CA ARG A 51 5.52 6.82 -9.05
C ARG A 51 4.07 6.32 -8.89
N GLU A 52 3.90 5.12 -8.33
CA GLU A 52 2.57 4.54 -8.16
C GLU A 52 1.71 5.35 -7.19
N LEU A 53 2.30 5.85 -6.11
CA LEU A 53 1.57 6.72 -5.18
C LEU A 53 1.04 7.96 -5.90
N GLU A 54 1.88 8.61 -6.69
CA GLU A 54 1.45 9.80 -7.45
C GLU A 54 0.39 9.46 -8.49
N GLU A 55 0.57 8.38 -9.23
CA GLU A 55 -0.40 7.97 -10.25
C GLU A 55 -1.77 7.68 -9.66
N GLU A 56 -1.83 7.05 -8.50
CA GLU A 56 -3.09 6.62 -7.91
C GLU A 56 -3.76 7.68 -7.04
N THR A 57 -2.98 8.55 -6.40
CA THR A 57 -3.49 9.49 -5.38
C THR A 57 -3.22 10.95 -5.65
N GLY A 58 -2.37 11.26 -6.62
CA GLY A 58 -1.93 12.62 -6.86
C GLY A 58 -0.87 13.13 -5.89
N ILE A 59 -0.46 12.30 -4.93
CA ILE A 59 0.56 12.68 -3.94
C ILE A 59 1.94 12.54 -4.53
N ALA A 60 2.65 13.67 -4.68
CA ALA A 60 4.04 13.71 -5.15
C ALA A 60 4.96 13.98 -3.97
N LEU A 61 5.60 12.93 -3.46
CA LEU A 61 6.55 13.05 -2.35
C LEU A 61 7.98 13.16 -2.87
N ASP A 62 8.79 13.97 -2.21
CA ASP A 62 10.22 14.11 -2.52
C ASP A 62 11.09 13.14 -1.72
N GLY A 63 10.51 12.46 -0.75
CA GLY A 63 11.23 11.55 0.14
C GLY A 63 10.35 11.13 1.29
N GLY A 64 10.92 10.46 2.28
CA GLY A 64 10.21 10.05 3.48
C GLY A 64 9.67 8.63 3.46
N LEU A 65 9.73 7.95 2.31
CA LEU A 65 9.39 6.54 2.25
C LEU A 65 10.65 5.71 2.47
N GLU A 66 10.56 4.73 3.36
CA GLU A 66 11.65 3.78 3.60
C GLU A 66 11.12 2.36 3.53
N LEU A 67 11.94 1.45 3.04
CA LEU A 67 11.57 0.04 2.95
C LEU A 67 11.27 -0.51 4.34
N PHE A 68 10.06 -1.04 4.51
CA PHE A 68 9.70 -1.80 5.72
C PHE A 68 10.15 -3.24 5.59
N ASP A 69 9.67 -3.95 4.56
CA ASP A 69 10.04 -5.34 4.32
C ASP A 69 9.67 -5.77 2.89
N GLU A 70 10.21 -6.91 2.50
CA GLU A 70 9.89 -7.58 1.25
C GLU A 70 9.11 -8.86 1.56
N PHE A 71 8.06 -9.11 0.80
CA PHE A 71 7.17 -10.25 1.01
C PHE A 71 6.99 -11.04 -0.28
N SER A 72 6.85 -12.36 -0.14
CA SER A 72 6.41 -13.23 -1.24
C SER A 72 4.98 -13.66 -0.97
N VAL A 73 4.14 -13.57 -1.98
CA VAL A 73 2.74 -13.98 -1.90
C VAL A 73 2.37 -14.81 -3.13
N ARG A 74 1.41 -15.73 -2.94
CA ARG A 74 0.88 -16.53 -4.04
C ARG A 74 -0.57 -16.16 -4.27
N HIS A 75 -0.88 -15.81 -5.53
CA HIS A 75 -2.24 -15.47 -5.93
C HIS A 75 -2.91 -16.69 -6.57
N ALA A 76 -4.18 -16.94 -6.22
CA ALA A 76 -4.90 -18.13 -6.63
C ALA A 76 -5.03 -18.30 -8.16
N HIS A 77 -5.02 -17.21 -8.92
CA HIS A 77 -5.17 -17.24 -10.37
C HIS A 77 -3.83 -17.41 -11.11
N ARG A 78 -2.71 -17.45 -10.39
CA ARG A 78 -1.37 -17.60 -10.95
C ARG A 78 -0.69 -18.84 -10.36
N ASP A 79 0.14 -19.49 -11.17
CA ASP A 79 0.94 -20.64 -10.73
C ASP A 79 2.38 -20.20 -10.43
N SER A 80 2.55 -19.03 -9.86
CA SER A 80 3.86 -18.50 -9.46
C SER A 80 3.68 -17.51 -8.31
N ASP A 81 4.74 -17.34 -7.53
CA ASP A 81 4.76 -16.36 -6.45
C ASP A 81 5.07 -14.98 -7.00
N ASP A 82 4.43 -13.97 -6.41
CA ASP A 82 4.74 -12.57 -6.65
C ASP A 82 5.50 -12.03 -5.44
N THR A 83 6.39 -11.07 -5.69
CA THR A 83 7.14 -10.39 -4.63
C THR A 83 6.70 -8.94 -4.56
N PHE A 84 6.47 -8.44 -3.36
CA PHE A 84 6.25 -7.01 -3.18
C PHE A 84 7.10 -6.45 -2.04
N CYS A 85 7.53 -5.20 -2.22
CA CYS A 85 8.18 -4.41 -1.19
C CYS A 85 7.18 -3.42 -0.63
N LEU A 86 7.08 -3.36 0.70
CA LEU A 86 6.25 -2.37 1.37
C LEU A 86 7.14 -1.24 1.87
N PHE A 87 6.90 -0.04 1.37
CA PHE A 87 7.56 1.19 1.80
C PHE A 87 6.65 1.94 2.75
N ALA A 88 7.18 2.51 3.80
CA ALA A 88 6.38 3.17 4.82
C ALA A 88 6.90 4.58 5.08
N GLY A 89 5.97 5.49 5.41
CA GLY A 89 6.30 6.86 5.75
C GLY A 89 5.18 7.53 6.53
N ALA A 90 5.54 8.58 7.28
CA ALA A 90 4.56 9.41 7.98
C ALA A 90 4.10 10.56 7.10
N THR A 91 2.86 11.02 7.29
CA THR A 91 2.31 12.16 6.56
C THR A 91 1.36 12.96 7.43
N ASP A 92 1.23 14.24 7.12
CA ASP A 92 0.20 15.12 7.71
C ASP A 92 -1.01 15.29 6.79
N LEU A 93 -1.03 14.59 5.64
CA LEU A 93 -2.13 14.67 4.69
C LEU A 93 -3.41 14.07 5.29
N THR A 94 -4.55 14.52 4.77
CA THR A 94 -5.88 14.03 5.14
C THR A 94 -6.58 13.44 3.91
N ASP A 95 -7.74 12.82 4.12
CA ASP A 95 -8.53 12.28 3.00
C ASP A 95 -8.85 13.37 1.96
N ALA A 96 -9.00 14.62 2.39
CA ALA A 96 -9.29 15.73 1.47
C ALA A 96 -8.13 16.02 0.50
N ASP A 97 -6.91 15.61 0.84
CA ASP A 97 -5.74 15.81 -0.01
C ASP A 97 -5.56 14.70 -1.04
N ILE A 98 -6.33 13.63 -0.94
CA ILE A 98 -6.22 12.47 -1.82
C ILE A 98 -7.11 12.65 -3.04
N ASP A 99 -6.51 12.53 -4.22
CA ASP A 99 -7.24 12.48 -5.48
C ASP A 99 -7.31 11.01 -5.91
N CYS A 100 -8.46 10.36 -5.69
CA CYS A 100 -8.61 8.94 -6.00
C CYS A 100 -8.64 8.75 -7.52
N ARG A 101 -7.52 8.34 -8.08
CA ARG A 101 -7.33 8.13 -9.51
C ARG A 101 -7.46 6.68 -9.93
N GLU A 102 -7.57 5.77 -8.97
CA GLU A 102 -7.76 4.34 -9.23
C GLU A 102 -8.54 3.72 -8.08
N GLY A 103 -9.45 2.79 -8.42
CA GLY A 103 -10.31 2.14 -7.45
C GLY A 103 -11.52 2.98 -7.07
N ARG A 104 -12.28 2.52 -6.07
CA ARG A 104 -13.50 3.19 -5.62
C ARG A 104 -13.22 4.34 -4.67
N GLN A 105 -12.27 4.16 -3.77
CA GLN A 105 -11.84 5.20 -2.84
C GLN A 105 -10.45 4.89 -2.29
N ILE A 106 -9.76 5.93 -1.86
CA ILE A 106 -8.48 5.83 -1.19
C ILE A 106 -8.55 6.74 0.03
N VAL A 107 -8.54 6.16 1.23
CA VAL A 107 -8.76 6.88 2.48
C VAL A 107 -7.85 6.35 3.58
N PHE A 108 -7.60 7.17 4.60
CA PHE A 108 -6.92 6.72 5.80
C PHE A 108 -7.88 5.91 6.65
N VAL A 109 -7.43 4.74 7.09
CA VAL A 109 -8.26 3.77 7.80
C VAL A 109 -7.64 3.48 9.17
N ASP A 110 -8.48 3.54 10.21
CA ASP A 110 -8.13 3.16 11.58
C ASP A 110 -7.63 1.70 11.62
N PRO A 111 -6.55 1.38 12.36
CA PRO A 111 -6.03 0.02 12.44
C PRO A 111 -7.06 -1.04 12.84
N GLU A 112 -7.96 -0.73 13.77
CA GLU A 112 -9.01 -1.67 14.16
C GLU A 112 -9.96 -1.96 13.01
N ARG A 113 -10.35 -0.92 12.28
CA ARG A 113 -11.20 -1.08 11.10
C ARG A 113 -10.45 -1.81 9.99
N ALA A 114 -9.18 -1.51 9.79
CA ALA A 114 -8.37 -2.15 8.76
C ALA A 114 -8.33 -3.67 8.93
N ARG A 115 -8.25 -4.14 10.18
CA ARG A 115 -8.25 -5.59 10.48
C ARG A 115 -9.55 -6.29 10.14
N ARG A 116 -10.63 -5.54 9.97
CA ARG A 116 -11.97 -6.09 9.68
C ARG A 116 -12.36 -5.98 8.21
N LEU A 117 -11.57 -5.28 7.41
CA LEU A 117 -11.83 -5.12 5.99
C LEU A 117 -11.53 -6.41 5.24
N ASP A 118 -12.19 -6.59 4.09
CA ASP A 118 -11.88 -7.66 3.16
C ASP A 118 -10.60 -7.26 2.41
N LEU A 119 -9.48 -7.75 2.89
CA LEU A 119 -8.15 -7.33 2.44
C LEU A 119 -7.64 -8.16 1.28
N THR A 120 -6.83 -7.51 0.43
CA THR A 120 -6.06 -8.22 -0.61
C THR A 120 -5.11 -9.23 0.05
N VAL A 121 -4.60 -10.18 -0.72
CA VAL A 121 -3.60 -11.15 -0.23
C VAL A 121 -2.38 -10.41 0.32
N ALA A 122 -1.89 -9.40 -0.39
CA ALA A 122 -0.73 -8.64 0.05
C ALA A 122 -0.99 -7.92 1.38
N ALA A 123 -2.13 -7.24 1.52
CA ALA A 123 -2.46 -6.52 2.76
C ALA A 123 -2.71 -7.50 3.92
N THR A 124 -3.35 -8.63 3.65
CA THR A 124 -3.55 -9.67 4.67
C THR A 124 -2.21 -10.16 5.21
N ARG A 125 -1.21 -10.29 4.34
CA ARG A 125 0.13 -10.75 4.71
C ARG A 125 0.90 -9.70 5.48
N ALA A 126 0.85 -8.44 5.07
CA ALA A 126 1.76 -7.40 5.56
C ALA A 126 1.20 -6.53 6.69
N LEU A 127 -0.11 -6.22 6.70
CA LEU A 127 -0.67 -5.28 7.69
C LEU A 127 -0.46 -5.72 9.14
N PRO A 128 -0.71 -6.98 9.53
CA PRO A 128 -0.50 -7.38 10.93
C PRO A 128 0.95 -7.21 11.37
N GLU A 129 1.89 -7.58 10.51
CA GLU A 129 3.32 -7.42 10.80
C GLU A 129 3.71 -5.95 10.89
N PHE A 130 3.17 -5.13 10.00
CA PHE A 130 3.45 -3.70 9.99
C PHE A 130 2.94 -3.02 11.27
N PHE A 131 1.68 -3.26 11.65
CA PHE A 131 1.12 -2.66 12.86
C PHE A 131 1.82 -3.10 14.14
N ALA A 132 2.39 -4.32 14.17
CA ALA A 132 3.13 -4.83 15.32
C ALA A 132 4.59 -4.39 15.35
N SER A 133 5.07 -3.68 14.33
CA SER A 133 6.48 -3.38 14.16
C SER A 133 6.94 -2.11 14.90
N ASP A 134 8.22 -2.05 15.17
CA ASP A 134 8.87 -0.84 15.68
C ASP A 134 8.80 0.29 14.64
N ARG A 135 8.84 -0.08 13.35
CA ARG A 135 8.75 0.88 12.27
C ARG A 135 7.45 1.66 12.33
N TYR A 136 6.31 0.96 12.48
CA TYR A 136 5.02 1.62 12.60
C TYR A 136 5.00 2.58 13.80
N ARG A 137 5.47 2.11 14.96
CA ARG A 137 5.53 2.95 16.17
C ARG A 137 6.40 4.19 15.96
N SER A 138 7.48 4.07 15.19
CA SER A 138 8.38 5.19 14.91
C SER A 138 7.74 6.27 14.06
N LEU A 139 6.67 5.95 13.32
CA LEU A 139 5.95 6.91 12.46
C LEU A 139 4.89 7.69 13.23
N LEU A 140 4.57 7.29 14.45
CA LEU A 140 3.58 7.98 15.29
C LEU A 140 4.22 9.21 15.95
N PRO A 141 3.45 10.30 16.15
CA PRO A 141 3.99 11.50 16.80
C PRO A 141 4.35 11.28 18.27
#